data_03428275c0c758714b2dcc92df942140
#
_entry.id   03428275c0c758714b2dcc92df942140
#
_cell.length_a   1.000
_cell.length_b   1.000
_cell.length_c   1.000
_cell.angle_alpha   90.00
_cell.angle_beta   90.00
_cell.angle_gamma   90.00
#
_symmetry.space_group_name_H-M   'P 1'
#
loop_
_entity.id
_entity.type
_entity.pdbx_description
1 polymer ?
#
loop_
_entity_poly.entity_id
_entity_poly.type
_entity_poly.pdbx_seq_one_letter_code
_entity_poly.pdbx_strand_id
1 'polypeptide(L)' 'MSKSVIRQIIDLESKSLEDLKVIYNDIMPKTLKTHVSRDYLRPRIAYRLQELAF' A
#
# COMPACT_ATOMS: atom_id res chain seq x y z
N MET A 1 -18.57 -2.18 7.74
CA MET A 1 -17.47 -1.69 8.56
C MET A 1 -16.15 -1.92 7.85
N SER A 2 -15.27 -0.94 7.87
CA SER A 2 -13.98 -1.06 7.20
C SER A 2 -13.03 -1.98 7.99
N LYS A 3 -12.08 -2.56 7.28
CA LYS A 3 -11.04 -3.37 7.91
C LYS A 3 -10.18 -2.50 8.81
N SER A 4 -9.61 -3.12 9.84
CA SER A 4 -8.64 -2.43 10.67
C SER A 4 -7.38 -2.15 9.85
N VAL A 5 -6.59 -1.17 10.28
CA VAL A 5 -5.34 -0.84 9.60
C VAL A 5 -4.37 -2.03 9.64
N ILE A 6 -4.31 -2.71 10.78
CA ILE A 6 -3.43 -3.88 10.92
C ILE A 6 -3.82 -4.96 9.90
N ARG A 7 -5.12 -5.20 9.73
CA ARG A 7 -5.59 -6.20 8.77
C ARG A 7 -5.21 -5.82 7.34
N GLN A 8 -5.35 -4.55 7.00
CA GLN A 8 -4.99 -4.06 5.68
C GLN A 8 -3.50 -4.25 5.42
N ILE A 9 -2.66 -3.98 6.41
CA ILE A 9 -1.21 -4.14 6.28
C ILE A 9 -0.85 -5.61 6.08
N ILE A 10 -1.47 -6.51 6.84
CA ILE A 10 -1.25 -7.95 6.70
C ILE A 10 -1.65 -8.41 5.30
N ASP A 11 -2.76 -7.92 4.79
CA ASP A 11 -3.25 -8.30 3.47
C ASP A 11 -2.27 -7.89 2.36
N LEU A 12 -1.45 -6.87 2.57
CA LEU A 12 -0.47 -6.45 1.57
C LEU A 12 0.54 -7.54 1.25
N GLU A 13 0.82 -8.43 2.18
CA GLU A 13 1.79 -9.49 1.95
C GLU A 13 1.33 -10.49 0.90
N SER A 14 0.03 -10.64 0.72
CA SER A 14 -0.53 -11.56 -0.27
C SER A 14 -0.84 -10.89 -1.60
N LYS A 15 -0.64 -9.57 -1.71
CA LYS A 15 -0.94 -8.85 -2.94
C LYS A 15 0.17 -9.02 -3.97
N SER A 16 -0.22 -9.07 -5.24
CA SER A 16 0.75 -9.08 -6.33
C SER A 16 1.34 -7.68 -6.52
N LEU A 17 2.42 -7.60 -7.30
CA LEU A 17 3.01 -6.30 -7.61
C LEU A 17 2.01 -5.38 -8.30
N GLU A 18 1.21 -5.93 -9.21
CA GLU A 18 0.20 -5.12 -9.91
C GLU A 18 -0.85 -4.58 -8.96
N ASP A 19 -1.31 -5.40 -8.01
CA ASP A 19 -2.28 -4.96 -7.03
C ASP A 19 -1.69 -3.86 -6.14
N LEU A 20 -0.43 -4.02 -5.75
CA LEU A 20 0.23 -3.01 -4.91
C LEU A 20 0.39 -1.69 -5.65
N LYS A 21 0.66 -1.73 -6.95
CA LYS A 21 0.74 -0.51 -7.77
C LYS A 21 -0.60 0.22 -7.79
N VAL A 22 -1.68 -0.51 -7.94
CA VAL A 22 -3.02 0.07 -7.95
C VAL A 22 -3.32 0.74 -6.60
N ILE A 23 -3.03 0.04 -5.51
CA ILE A 23 -3.25 0.59 -4.18
C ILE A 23 -2.40 1.84 -3.95
N TYR A 24 -1.14 1.79 -4.34
CA TYR A 24 -0.22 2.91 -4.17
C TYR A 24 -0.73 4.14 -4.90
N ASN A 25 -1.13 3.98 -6.16
CA ASN A 25 -1.63 5.10 -6.95
C ASN A 25 -2.92 5.67 -6.39
N ASP A 26 -3.69 4.86 -5.69
CA ASP A 26 -4.97 5.27 -5.13
C ASP A 26 -4.82 6.09 -3.85
N ILE A 27 -3.84 5.76 -3.02
CA ILE A 27 -3.72 6.38 -1.70
C ILE A 27 -2.56 7.37 -1.58
N MET A 28 -1.62 7.36 -2.52
CA MET A 28 -0.47 8.25 -2.47
C MET A 28 -0.66 9.46 -3.36
N PRO A 29 -0.21 10.64 -2.92
CA PRO A 29 -0.35 11.86 -3.72
C PRO A 29 0.64 11.97 -4.87
N LYS A 30 1.63 11.09 -4.91
CA LYS A 30 2.69 11.15 -5.92
C LYS A 30 2.56 10.05 -6.95
N THR A 31 3.03 10.34 -8.17
CA THR A 31 3.09 9.34 -9.23
C THR A 31 4.12 8.27 -8.90
N LEU A 32 3.78 7.03 -9.24
CA LEU A 32 4.67 5.90 -9.03
C LEU A 32 5.86 5.96 -10.00
N LYS A 33 7.04 5.62 -9.50
CA LYS A 33 8.24 5.53 -10.32
C LYS A 33 8.16 4.32 -11.24
N THR A 34 8.96 4.36 -12.32
CA THR A 34 8.92 3.32 -13.34
C THR A 34 9.28 1.93 -12.82
N HIS A 35 10.34 1.83 -12.04
CA HIS A 35 10.80 0.53 -11.54
C HIS A 35 10.62 0.45 -10.03
N VAL A 36 9.65 -0.35 -9.63
CA VAL A 36 9.37 -0.57 -8.22
C VAL A 36 9.17 -2.06 -7.98
N SER A 37 9.39 -2.49 -6.75
CA SER A 37 9.21 -3.87 -6.33
C SER A 37 8.17 -3.93 -5.23
N ARG A 38 7.72 -5.16 -4.91
CA ARG A 38 6.81 -5.36 -3.79
C ARG A 38 7.46 -4.90 -2.49
N ASP A 39 8.76 -5.15 -2.33
CA ASP A 39 9.47 -4.73 -1.12
C ASP A 39 9.58 -3.22 -1.00
N TYR A 40 9.56 -2.52 -2.12
CA TYR A 40 9.52 -1.07 -2.13
C TYR A 40 8.14 -0.54 -1.74
N LEU A 41 7.08 -1.16 -2.29
CA LEU A 41 5.72 -0.66 -2.13
C LEU A 41 5.09 -1.01 -0.80
N ARG A 42 5.29 -2.23 -0.29
CA ARG A 42 4.62 -2.67 0.93
C ARG A 42 4.84 -1.76 2.13
N PRO A 43 6.09 -1.43 2.49
CA PRO A 43 6.30 -0.56 3.66
C PRO A 43 5.74 0.84 3.46
N ARG A 44 5.80 1.35 2.23
CA ARG A 44 5.28 2.69 1.95
C ARG A 44 3.77 2.74 2.02
N ILE A 45 3.11 1.72 1.48
CA ILE A 45 1.66 1.62 1.56
C ILE A 45 1.23 1.44 3.02
N ALA A 46 1.92 0.58 3.75
CA ALA A 46 1.62 0.34 5.16
C ALA A 46 1.71 1.63 5.97
N TYR A 47 2.76 2.40 5.76
CA TYR A 47 2.96 3.66 6.44
C TYR A 47 1.84 4.65 6.10
N ARG A 48 1.48 4.73 4.82
CA ARG A 48 0.43 5.65 4.38
C ARG A 48 -0.92 5.26 4.96
N LEU A 49 -1.21 3.97 5.06
CA LEU A 49 -2.45 3.51 5.68
C LEU A 49 -2.54 3.96 7.13
N GLN A 50 -1.41 3.91 7.83
CA GLN A 50 -1.37 4.38 9.22
C GLN A 50 -1.58 5.88 9.29
N GLU A 51 -0.98 6.64 8.39
CA GLU A 51 -1.17 8.09 8.34
C GLU A 51 -2.64 8.45 8.12
N LEU A 52 -3.30 7.74 7.22
CA LEU A 52 -4.70 8.01 6.92
C LEU A 52 -5.63 7.62 8.06
N ALA A 53 -5.23 6.66 8.88
CA ALA A 53 -6.04 6.20 10.01
C ALA A 53 -5.85 7.04 11.26
N PHE A 54 -4.70 7.65 11.42
CA PHE A 54 -4.35 8.41 12.62
C PHE A 54 -3.93 9.83 12.25
#